data_8f1a6ebaad4010a688fed3b60e21464f
#
_entry.id   8f1a6ebaad4010a688fed3b60e21464f
#
_cell.length_a   1.000
_cell.length_b   1.000
_cell.length_c   1.000
_cell.angle_alpha   90.00
_cell.angle_beta   90.00
_cell.angle_gamma   90.00
#
_symmetry.space_group_name_H-M   'P 1'
#
loop_
_entity.id
_entity.type
_entity.pdbx_description
1 polymer ?
#
loop_
_entity_poly.entity_id
_entity_poly.type
_entity_poly.pdbx_seq_one_letter_code
_entity_poly.pdbx_strand_id
1 'polypeptide(L)'
;MPIQPTEKIWRNGQLIPWEQANIHVMSHVVHYGSSVFEGIRCYGQPSGAAVFRLPEHMQRLIDSAKIYRMTLPYSLDELCAAVVDVIENNGVAPCYIRPIAMRGYGEIGVNPTGSPIDVYIANFPWGKYVAGGHGGADVCISSWNRLAPNTMPALAKAGANYMNSQLIRMEADINGYAEGIGLDVNGLVSEGSGENIFAVRNGVLYTPPLANSALSGITRDSVLTIARHLGLPVVEQSIPRELLYIADEVFFTGTAAEVSPIRSIDRILVGDGNPGAITKQVADEFFGIANGLKPDRFGWLTPVKVDSVEPVNV
;
A
#
# COMPACT_ATOMS: atom_id res chain seq x y z
N MET A 1 -15.30 -3.58 -3.30
CA MET A 1 -16.28 -2.63 -2.71
C MET A 1 -16.52 -1.48 -3.67
N PRO A 2 -17.76 -1.04 -3.91
CA PRO A 2 -18.03 0.21 -4.63
C PRO A 2 -17.39 1.39 -3.87
N ILE A 3 -16.84 2.35 -4.61
CA ILE A 3 -16.34 3.59 -4.01
C ILE A 3 -17.56 4.40 -3.54
N GLN A 4 -17.52 4.87 -2.30
CA GLN A 4 -18.46 5.86 -1.78
C GLN A 4 -17.86 7.24 -2.06
N PRO A 5 -18.46 8.05 -2.95
CA PRO A 5 -17.91 9.37 -3.28
C PRO A 5 -18.00 10.31 -2.09
N THR A 6 -17.02 11.20 -1.99
CA THR A 6 -17.06 12.38 -1.12
C THR A 6 -17.48 13.61 -1.93
N GLU A 7 -17.53 14.78 -1.33
CA GLU A 7 -17.96 15.99 -2.05
C GLU A 7 -16.90 16.53 -3.00
N LYS A 8 -15.63 16.49 -2.58
CA LYS A 8 -14.54 17.18 -3.26
C LYS A 8 -13.32 16.31 -3.50
N ILE A 9 -12.59 16.61 -4.58
CA ILE A 9 -11.28 16.10 -4.91
C ILE A 9 -10.34 17.29 -5.08
N TRP A 10 -9.13 17.20 -4.54
CA TRP A 10 -8.08 18.16 -4.85
C TRP A 10 -7.50 17.85 -6.24
N ARG A 11 -7.48 18.84 -7.13
CA ARG A 11 -6.90 18.74 -8.47
C ARG A 11 -6.03 19.96 -8.75
N ASN A 12 -4.77 19.78 -9.03
CA ASN A 12 -3.85 20.80 -9.51
C ASN A 12 -3.93 22.12 -8.72
N GLY A 13 -3.93 22.06 -7.38
CA GLY A 13 -3.96 23.23 -6.50
C GLY A 13 -5.35 23.70 -6.09
N GLN A 14 -6.42 23.04 -6.52
CA GLN A 14 -7.81 23.46 -6.24
C GLN A 14 -8.68 22.28 -5.81
N LEU A 15 -9.62 22.53 -4.90
CA LEU A 15 -10.71 21.62 -4.60
C LEU A 15 -11.80 21.76 -5.66
N ILE A 16 -12.14 20.66 -6.31
CA ILE A 16 -13.22 20.58 -7.31
C ILE A 16 -14.29 19.58 -6.85
N PRO A 17 -15.55 19.71 -7.29
CA PRO A 17 -16.57 18.68 -7.07
C PRO A 17 -16.12 17.31 -7.57
N TRP A 18 -16.49 16.24 -6.84
CA TRP A 18 -16.12 14.86 -7.19
C TRP A 18 -16.44 14.49 -8.64
N GLU A 19 -17.62 14.86 -9.13
CA GLU A 19 -18.10 14.55 -10.48
C GLU A 19 -17.32 15.27 -11.59
N GLN A 20 -16.57 16.32 -11.24
CA GLN A 20 -15.74 17.07 -12.20
C GLN A 20 -14.32 16.49 -12.33
N ALA A 21 -13.96 15.51 -11.53
CA ALA A 21 -12.65 14.87 -11.60
C ALA A 21 -12.57 13.86 -12.77
N ASN A 22 -12.85 14.35 -13.97
CA ASN A 22 -12.82 13.55 -15.20
C ASN A 22 -11.56 13.81 -16.01
N ILE A 23 -11.11 12.79 -16.74
CA ILE A 23 -10.01 12.89 -17.69
C ILE A 23 -10.51 12.62 -19.11
N HIS A 24 -9.88 13.24 -20.08
CA HIS A 24 -10.21 12.99 -21.48
C HIS A 24 -9.70 11.61 -21.91
N VAL A 25 -10.48 10.87 -22.71
CA VAL A 25 -10.10 9.53 -23.20
C VAL A 25 -8.76 9.52 -23.95
N MET A 26 -8.36 10.61 -24.57
CA MET A 26 -7.07 10.77 -25.24
C MET A 26 -5.94 11.24 -24.31
N SER A 27 -6.14 11.27 -23.00
CA SER A 27 -5.04 11.51 -22.06
C SER A 27 -4.01 10.39 -22.17
N HIS A 28 -2.72 10.75 -22.12
CA HIS A 28 -1.61 9.81 -22.32
C HIS A 28 -1.70 8.60 -21.37
N VAL A 29 -2.08 8.84 -20.11
CA VAL A 29 -2.23 7.78 -19.09
C VAL A 29 -3.19 6.67 -19.51
N VAL A 30 -4.25 6.98 -20.23
CA VAL A 30 -5.30 6.01 -20.64
C VAL A 30 -4.73 4.98 -21.61
N HIS A 31 -3.80 5.39 -22.47
CA HIS A 31 -3.22 4.53 -23.52
C HIS A 31 -1.93 3.83 -23.08
N TYR A 32 -1.14 4.46 -22.20
CA TYR A 32 0.24 4.03 -21.88
C TYR A 32 0.47 3.79 -20.40
N GLY A 33 -0.56 3.88 -19.55
CA GLY A 33 -0.46 3.59 -18.10
C GLY A 33 0.47 4.54 -17.33
N SER A 34 0.75 5.72 -17.88
CA SER A 34 1.74 6.68 -17.39
C SER A 34 1.23 7.45 -16.16
N SER A 35 1.08 6.76 -15.05
CA SER A 35 0.73 7.32 -13.74
C SER A 35 1.55 6.70 -12.62
N VAL A 36 1.68 7.47 -11.53
CA VAL A 36 2.14 7.01 -10.23
C VAL A 36 1.10 7.38 -9.19
N PHE A 37 0.97 6.57 -8.13
CA PHE A 37 -0.07 6.81 -7.15
C PHE A 37 0.34 6.38 -5.75
N GLU A 38 -0.41 6.84 -4.77
CA GLU A 38 -0.28 6.41 -3.39
C GLU A 38 -1.59 5.85 -2.85
N GLY A 39 -1.45 5.11 -1.77
CA GLY A 39 -2.55 4.69 -0.93
C GLY A 39 -2.16 4.96 0.52
N ILE A 40 -2.96 5.78 1.21
CA ILE A 40 -2.67 6.27 2.56
C ILE A 40 -3.90 6.06 3.41
N ARG A 41 -3.73 5.78 4.71
CA ARG A 41 -4.85 5.73 5.65
C ARG A 41 -4.84 6.90 6.60
N CYS A 42 -6.02 7.45 6.82
CA CYS A 42 -6.36 8.25 7.98
C CYS A 42 -7.09 7.35 8.97
N TYR A 43 -6.58 7.29 10.19
CA TYR A 43 -7.15 6.49 11.28
C TYR A 43 -7.95 7.37 12.23
N GLY A 44 -9.08 6.84 12.70
CA GLY A 44 -9.80 7.41 13.83
C GLY A 44 -9.00 7.21 15.12
N GLN A 45 -8.97 8.22 15.98
CA GLN A 45 -8.26 8.21 17.25
C GLN A 45 -9.17 8.70 18.37
N PRO A 46 -8.88 8.42 19.64
CA PRO A 46 -9.69 8.91 20.76
C PRO A 46 -9.85 10.44 20.81
N SER A 47 -8.89 11.19 20.25
CA SER A 47 -8.87 12.65 20.25
C SER A 47 -9.09 13.28 18.86
N GLY A 48 -9.61 12.53 17.88
CA GLY A 48 -9.81 13.02 16.52
C GLY A 48 -9.38 12.00 15.46
N ALA A 49 -8.63 12.43 14.45
CA ALA A 49 -8.11 11.55 13.41
C ALA A 49 -6.68 11.93 13.01
N ALA A 50 -5.91 10.99 12.48
CA ALA A 50 -4.58 11.27 11.99
C ALA A 50 -4.22 10.43 10.76
N VAL A 51 -3.51 11.04 9.82
CA VAL A 51 -2.96 10.36 8.65
C VAL A 51 -1.66 9.66 9.04
N PHE A 52 -1.56 8.37 8.74
CA PHE A 52 -0.39 7.57 9.07
C PHE A 52 0.70 7.76 8.02
N ARG A 53 1.89 8.21 8.46
CA ARG A 53 3.12 8.39 7.67
C ARG A 53 2.93 9.22 6.39
N LEU A 54 2.17 10.31 6.50
CA LEU A 54 1.86 11.18 5.36
C LEU A 54 3.11 11.68 4.61
N PRO A 55 4.16 12.23 5.27
CA PRO A 55 5.32 12.73 4.56
C PRO A 55 6.03 11.65 3.74
N GLU A 56 6.18 10.43 4.28
CA GLU A 56 6.87 9.35 3.58
C GLU A 56 6.07 8.82 2.38
N HIS A 57 4.75 8.80 2.48
CA HIS A 57 3.89 8.49 1.34
C HIS A 57 4.01 9.53 0.23
N MET A 58 3.98 10.82 0.56
CA MET A 58 4.13 11.88 -0.44
C MET A 58 5.55 11.91 -1.03
N GLN A 59 6.57 11.65 -0.22
CA GLN A 59 7.93 11.50 -0.74
C GLN A 59 8.03 10.33 -1.72
N ARG A 60 7.41 9.16 -1.42
CA ARG A 60 7.40 8.02 -2.34
C ARG A 60 6.62 8.30 -3.63
N LEU A 61 5.57 9.12 -3.59
CA LEU A 61 4.90 9.61 -4.81
C LEU A 61 5.87 10.42 -5.68
N ILE A 62 6.62 11.35 -5.07
CA ILE A 62 7.64 12.17 -5.75
C ILE A 62 8.74 11.28 -6.34
N ASP A 63 9.24 10.33 -5.55
CA ASP A 63 10.30 9.40 -6.00
C ASP A 63 9.81 8.51 -7.15
N SER A 64 8.59 7.98 -7.07
CA SER A 64 7.96 7.21 -8.14
C SER A 64 7.81 8.04 -9.42
N ALA A 65 7.38 9.29 -9.30
CA ALA A 65 7.29 10.22 -10.42
C ALA A 65 8.66 10.51 -11.04
N LYS A 66 9.69 10.73 -10.20
CA LYS A 66 11.06 10.98 -10.63
C LYS A 66 11.64 9.80 -11.43
N ILE A 67 11.39 8.56 -11.00
CA ILE A 67 11.82 7.34 -11.73
C ILE A 67 11.23 7.34 -13.15
N TYR A 68 9.97 7.73 -13.32
CA TYR A 68 9.30 7.84 -14.63
C TYR A 68 9.50 9.19 -15.32
N ARG A 69 10.44 10.02 -14.84
CA ARG A 69 10.77 11.34 -15.42
C ARG A 69 9.54 12.27 -15.49
N MET A 70 8.67 12.17 -14.51
CA MET A 70 7.56 13.11 -14.28
C MET A 70 7.98 14.12 -13.22
N THR A 71 8.10 15.39 -13.60
CA THR A 71 8.37 16.48 -12.66
C THR A 71 7.06 16.96 -12.07
N LEU A 72 6.81 16.67 -10.80
CA LEU A 72 5.63 17.17 -10.12
C LEU A 72 5.78 18.68 -9.86
N PRO A 73 4.73 19.50 -10.12
CA PRO A 73 4.80 20.95 -9.92
C PRO A 73 4.57 21.37 -8.46
N TYR A 74 4.66 20.44 -7.51
CA TYR A 74 4.40 20.65 -6.09
C TYR A 74 5.54 20.10 -5.23
N SER A 75 5.88 20.82 -4.17
CA SER A 75 6.79 20.37 -3.13
C SER A 75 6.14 19.29 -2.24
N LEU A 76 6.96 18.64 -1.41
CA LEU A 76 6.48 17.68 -0.40
C LEU A 76 5.46 18.32 0.56
N ASP A 77 5.77 19.51 1.06
CA ASP A 77 4.92 20.23 2.02
C ASP A 77 3.57 20.62 1.40
N GLU A 78 3.55 21.08 0.14
CA GLU A 78 2.31 21.41 -0.58
C GLU A 78 1.45 20.16 -0.80
N LEU A 79 2.05 19.03 -1.13
CA LEU A 79 1.31 17.77 -1.29
C LEU A 79 0.75 17.24 0.04
N CYS A 80 1.53 17.35 1.12
CA CYS A 80 1.05 17.00 2.47
C CYS A 80 -0.11 17.90 2.89
N ALA A 81 0.01 19.21 2.69
CA ALA A 81 -1.05 20.17 2.98
C ALA A 81 -2.32 19.88 2.16
N ALA A 82 -2.18 19.53 0.88
CA ALA A 82 -3.31 19.17 0.01
C ALA A 82 -4.05 17.91 0.49
N VAL A 83 -3.33 16.92 1.04
CA VAL A 83 -3.97 15.74 1.65
C VAL A 83 -4.78 16.14 2.88
N VAL A 84 -4.23 16.96 3.76
CA VAL A 84 -4.95 17.44 4.95
C VAL A 84 -6.18 18.26 4.53
N ASP A 85 -6.02 19.18 3.58
CA ASP A 85 -7.07 20.05 3.08
C ASP A 85 -8.27 19.26 2.51
N VAL A 86 -8.03 18.22 1.71
CA VAL A 86 -9.11 17.40 1.14
C VAL A 86 -9.85 16.60 2.21
N ILE A 87 -9.16 16.11 3.25
CA ILE A 87 -9.80 15.38 4.35
C ILE A 87 -10.67 16.32 5.18
N GLU A 88 -10.13 17.46 5.57
CA GLU A 88 -10.82 18.45 6.41
C GLU A 88 -12.04 19.06 5.69
N ASN A 89 -11.92 19.36 4.38
CA ASN A 89 -13.05 19.89 3.59
C ASN A 89 -14.15 18.86 3.32
N ASN A 90 -13.83 17.57 3.25
CA ASN A 90 -14.84 16.52 3.10
C ASN A 90 -15.41 16.05 4.45
N GLY A 91 -14.74 16.33 5.57
CA GLY A 91 -15.18 15.93 6.91
C GLY A 91 -15.24 14.40 7.11
N VAL A 92 -14.50 13.60 6.33
CA VAL A 92 -14.58 12.14 6.32
C VAL A 92 -13.32 11.54 6.93
N ALA A 93 -13.47 10.98 8.13
CA ALA A 93 -12.45 10.16 8.80
C ALA A 93 -13.13 9.12 9.73
N PRO A 94 -12.61 7.88 9.85
CA PRO A 94 -11.44 7.37 9.14
C PRO A 94 -11.66 7.24 7.63
N CYS A 95 -10.58 7.33 6.83
CA CYS A 95 -10.70 7.27 5.38
C CYS A 95 -9.45 6.70 4.71
N TYR A 96 -9.60 6.33 3.44
CA TYR A 96 -8.50 6.02 2.55
C TYR A 96 -8.25 7.20 1.63
N ILE A 97 -6.99 7.53 1.40
CA ILE A 97 -6.58 8.63 0.56
C ILE A 97 -5.83 8.09 -0.66
N ARG A 98 -6.19 8.58 -1.84
CA ARG A 98 -5.62 8.18 -3.13
C ARG A 98 -5.04 9.37 -3.87
N PRO A 99 -3.78 9.75 -3.58
CA PRO A 99 -3.02 10.63 -4.46
C PRO A 99 -2.65 9.92 -5.76
N ILE A 100 -2.73 10.62 -6.87
CA ILE A 100 -2.30 10.15 -8.18
C ILE A 100 -1.69 11.31 -8.97
N ALA A 101 -0.55 11.06 -9.61
CA ALA A 101 0.03 11.93 -10.61
C ALA A 101 0.08 11.20 -11.95
N MET A 102 -0.37 11.85 -13.02
CA MET A 102 -0.49 11.22 -14.33
C MET A 102 -0.17 12.16 -15.46
N ARG A 103 0.24 11.60 -16.59
CA ARG A 103 0.36 12.36 -17.83
C ARG A 103 -1.03 12.56 -18.45
N GLY A 104 -1.43 13.82 -18.54
CA GLY A 104 -2.75 14.25 -18.96
C GLY A 104 -2.94 14.30 -20.47
N TYR A 105 -3.92 15.10 -20.89
CA TYR A 105 -4.26 15.34 -22.29
C TYR A 105 -3.28 16.34 -22.92
N GLY A 106 -2.73 15.98 -24.07
CA GLY A 106 -1.79 16.81 -24.81
C GLY A 106 -1.24 16.06 -26.01
N GLU A 107 -0.20 15.30 -25.82
CA GLU A 107 0.43 14.50 -26.86
C GLU A 107 0.13 13.01 -26.72
N ILE A 108 0.12 12.30 -27.85
CA ILE A 108 -0.01 10.85 -27.90
C ILE A 108 1.24 10.26 -28.58
N GLY A 109 1.68 9.11 -28.10
CA GLY A 109 2.87 8.41 -28.59
C GLY A 109 3.72 7.89 -27.44
N VAL A 110 4.70 7.04 -27.75
CA VAL A 110 5.54 6.41 -26.71
C VAL A 110 6.42 7.43 -25.97
N ASN A 111 6.81 8.53 -26.64
CA ASN A 111 7.51 9.62 -25.97
C ASN A 111 6.49 10.54 -25.26
N PRO A 112 6.50 10.59 -23.90
CA PRO A 112 5.48 11.32 -23.15
C PRO A 112 5.88 12.76 -22.80
N THR A 113 7.00 13.27 -23.30
CA THR A 113 7.67 14.47 -22.75
C THR A 113 6.79 15.72 -22.81
N GLY A 114 5.98 15.88 -23.85
CA GLY A 114 5.09 17.04 -24.05
C GLY A 114 3.74 16.94 -23.33
N SER A 115 3.42 15.80 -22.72
CA SER A 115 2.14 15.67 -21.98
C SER A 115 2.19 16.39 -20.63
N PRO A 116 1.18 17.19 -20.28
CA PRO A 116 1.12 17.84 -18.97
C PRO A 116 1.01 16.82 -17.84
N ILE A 117 1.43 17.21 -16.63
CA ILE A 117 1.27 16.39 -15.41
C ILE A 117 0.05 16.91 -14.65
N ASP A 118 -0.95 16.06 -14.51
CA ASP A 118 -2.10 16.29 -13.64
C ASP A 118 -1.93 15.56 -12.30
N VAL A 119 -2.22 16.23 -11.19
CA VAL A 119 -2.18 15.66 -9.84
C VAL A 119 -3.56 15.73 -9.23
N TYR A 120 -4.05 14.59 -8.73
CA TYR A 120 -5.32 14.48 -8.01
C TYR A 120 -5.10 13.85 -6.65
N ILE A 121 -5.87 14.27 -5.67
CA ILE A 121 -5.94 13.65 -4.35
C ILE A 121 -7.42 13.48 -3.98
N ALA A 122 -7.85 12.24 -3.85
CA ALA A 122 -9.20 11.90 -3.39
C ALA A 122 -9.13 11.21 -2.02
N ASN A 123 -10.14 11.39 -1.17
CA ASN A 123 -10.35 10.58 0.01
C ASN A 123 -11.77 10.01 0.01
N PHE A 124 -11.93 8.82 0.59
CA PHE A 124 -13.22 8.13 0.66
C PHE A 124 -13.23 7.10 1.79
N PRO A 125 -14.41 6.75 2.35
CA PRO A 125 -14.52 5.68 3.33
C PRO A 125 -14.04 4.35 2.76
N TRP A 126 -13.25 3.59 3.54
CA TRP A 126 -12.75 2.29 3.12
C TRP A 126 -12.67 1.32 4.30
N GLY A 127 -13.32 0.18 4.17
CA GLY A 127 -13.28 -0.90 5.15
C GLY A 127 -12.04 -1.80 5.09
N LYS A 128 -12.13 -2.99 5.69
CA LYS A 128 -11.07 -4.02 5.67
C LYS A 128 -10.86 -4.56 4.25
N TYR A 129 -9.60 -4.68 3.83
CA TYR A 129 -9.21 -5.04 2.45
C TYR A 129 -9.01 -6.54 2.26
N VAL A 130 -8.28 -7.21 3.14
CA VAL A 130 -8.00 -8.65 2.99
C VAL A 130 -9.12 -9.47 3.62
N ALA A 131 -9.75 -10.31 2.81
CA ALA A 131 -10.74 -11.27 3.27
C ALA A 131 -10.03 -12.45 3.95
N GLY A 132 -9.99 -12.43 5.25
CA GLY A 132 -9.45 -13.52 6.02
C GLY A 132 -9.85 -13.32 7.47
N GLY A 133 -11.05 -13.60 7.88
CA GLY A 133 -11.53 -13.46 9.25
C GLY A 133 -10.45 -13.51 10.36
N HIS A 134 -10.82 -13.76 11.61
CA HIS A 134 -9.85 -13.84 12.73
C HIS A 134 -8.74 -14.89 12.58
N GLY A 135 -8.82 -15.82 11.60
CA GLY A 135 -7.87 -16.91 11.37
C GLY A 135 -6.79 -16.66 10.31
N GLY A 136 -6.80 -15.52 9.62
CA GLY A 136 -5.85 -15.24 8.52
C GLY A 136 -6.34 -15.69 7.13
N ALA A 137 -5.58 -15.33 6.09
CA ALA A 137 -5.91 -15.55 4.69
C ALA A 137 -5.34 -16.87 4.15
N ASP A 138 -6.09 -17.55 3.27
CA ASP A 138 -5.56 -18.62 2.44
C ASP A 138 -5.02 -18.02 1.14
N VAL A 139 -3.75 -18.25 0.85
CA VAL A 139 -3.07 -17.66 -0.30
C VAL A 139 -2.42 -18.72 -1.18
N CYS A 140 -2.07 -18.37 -2.42
CA CYS A 140 -1.30 -19.23 -3.29
C CYS A 140 -0.03 -18.54 -3.79
N ILE A 141 0.93 -19.33 -4.25
CA ILE A 141 2.01 -18.82 -5.08
C ILE A 141 1.52 -18.77 -6.51
N SER A 142 1.49 -17.57 -7.09
CA SER A 142 1.02 -17.36 -8.47
C SER A 142 1.98 -17.95 -9.50
N SER A 143 1.45 -18.32 -10.66
CA SER A 143 2.25 -18.66 -11.84
C SER A 143 2.87 -17.41 -12.49
N TRP A 144 2.37 -16.21 -12.19
CA TRP A 144 2.92 -14.95 -12.66
C TRP A 144 4.05 -14.46 -11.77
N ASN A 145 5.23 -14.28 -12.37
CA ASN A 145 6.34 -13.64 -11.67
C ASN A 145 6.12 -12.13 -11.55
N ARG A 146 6.75 -11.54 -10.54
CA ARG A 146 6.85 -10.08 -10.41
C ARG A 146 7.76 -9.51 -11.51
N LEU A 147 7.71 -8.18 -11.65
CA LEU A 147 8.45 -7.44 -12.67
C LEU A 147 9.94 -7.76 -12.64
N ALA A 148 10.50 -8.15 -13.78
CA ALA A 148 11.93 -8.43 -13.87
C ALA A 148 12.76 -7.14 -13.66
N PRO A 149 13.94 -7.22 -13.03
CA PRO A 149 14.88 -6.10 -12.99
C PRO A 149 15.17 -5.58 -14.39
N ASN A 150 15.31 -4.26 -14.52
CA ASN A 150 15.60 -3.58 -15.79
C ASN A 150 14.53 -3.74 -16.89
N THR A 151 13.29 -4.12 -16.53
CA THR A 151 12.12 -4.08 -17.42
C THR A 151 11.16 -2.97 -16.98
N MET A 152 10.53 -3.13 -15.82
CA MET A 152 9.68 -2.14 -15.17
C MET A 152 10.22 -1.86 -13.76
N PRO A 153 10.32 -0.60 -13.31
CA PRO A 153 10.90 -0.26 -12.01
C PRO A 153 9.94 -0.64 -10.86
N ALA A 154 10.22 -1.74 -10.17
CA ALA A 154 9.40 -2.22 -9.05
C ALA A 154 9.38 -1.24 -7.86
N LEU A 155 10.40 -0.40 -7.70
CA LEU A 155 10.44 0.64 -6.65
C LEU A 155 9.47 1.81 -6.89
N ALA A 156 8.99 1.99 -8.13
CA ALA A 156 7.99 3.00 -8.43
C ALA A 156 6.58 2.43 -8.21
N LYS A 157 5.76 3.11 -7.41
CA LYS A 157 4.33 2.77 -7.27
C LYS A 157 3.56 3.32 -8.47
N ALA A 158 3.69 2.64 -9.63
CA ALA A 158 3.17 3.08 -10.92
C ALA A 158 1.95 2.29 -11.35
N GLY A 159 0.95 2.95 -11.94
CA GLY A 159 -0.28 2.31 -12.41
C GLY A 159 -0.01 1.14 -13.36
N ALA A 160 0.94 1.29 -14.30
CA ALA A 160 1.31 0.25 -15.25
C ALA A 160 1.83 -1.02 -14.57
N ASN A 161 2.55 -0.92 -13.45
CA ASN A 161 3.06 -2.07 -12.70
C ASN A 161 1.93 -2.94 -12.13
N TYR A 162 0.77 -2.34 -11.83
CA TYR A 162 -0.37 -3.02 -11.25
C TYR A 162 -1.15 -3.90 -12.24
N MET A 163 -0.84 -3.85 -13.53
CA MET A 163 -1.35 -4.88 -14.47
C MET A 163 -0.81 -6.27 -14.11
N ASN A 164 0.47 -6.38 -13.71
CA ASN A 164 1.03 -7.61 -13.16
C ASN A 164 0.34 -8.02 -11.84
N SER A 165 0.11 -7.08 -10.93
CA SER A 165 -0.61 -7.31 -9.68
C SER A 165 -2.02 -7.86 -9.91
N GLN A 166 -2.74 -7.31 -10.90
CA GLN A 166 -4.09 -7.77 -11.27
C GLN A 166 -4.07 -9.23 -11.75
N LEU A 167 -3.09 -9.64 -12.57
CA LEU A 167 -2.97 -11.02 -13.04
C LEU A 167 -2.75 -11.98 -11.88
N ILE A 168 -1.86 -11.65 -10.94
CA ILE A 168 -1.61 -12.44 -9.72
C ILE A 168 -2.90 -12.57 -8.90
N ARG A 169 -3.59 -11.44 -8.67
CA ARG A 169 -4.82 -11.41 -7.87
C ARG A 169 -5.96 -12.20 -8.53
N MET A 170 -6.17 -12.02 -9.83
CA MET A 170 -7.22 -12.73 -10.57
C MET A 170 -6.98 -14.23 -10.61
N GLU A 171 -5.73 -14.68 -10.76
CA GLU A 171 -5.37 -16.11 -10.67
C GLU A 171 -5.70 -16.67 -9.29
N ALA A 172 -5.37 -15.94 -8.22
CA ALA A 172 -5.72 -16.34 -6.86
C ALA A 172 -7.24 -16.49 -6.68
N ASP A 173 -8.03 -15.50 -7.12
CA ASP A 173 -9.49 -15.53 -7.04
C ASP A 173 -10.10 -16.72 -7.81
N ILE A 174 -9.64 -16.99 -9.05
CA ILE A 174 -10.11 -18.11 -9.87
C ILE A 174 -9.83 -19.45 -9.17
N ASN A 175 -8.72 -19.56 -8.45
CA ASN A 175 -8.32 -20.77 -7.72
C ASN A 175 -8.87 -20.83 -6.28
N GLY A 176 -9.72 -19.89 -5.88
CA GLY A 176 -10.38 -19.86 -4.58
C GLY A 176 -9.45 -19.49 -3.41
N TYR A 177 -8.49 -18.61 -3.66
CA TYR A 177 -7.61 -18.05 -2.67
C TYR A 177 -7.93 -16.57 -2.42
N ALA A 178 -7.61 -16.10 -1.23
CA ALA A 178 -7.82 -14.70 -0.84
C ALA A 178 -6.78 -13.74 -1.45
N GLU A 179 -5.56 -14.22 -1.75
CA GLU A 179 -4.48 -13.41 -2.32
C GLU A 179 -3.43 -14.31 -2.98
N GLY A 180 -2.57 -13.72 -3.85
CA GLY A 180 -1.48 -14.39 -4.53
C GLY A 180 -0.11 -13.82 -4.17
N ILE A 181 0.87 -14.70 -3.96
CA ILE A 181 2.28 -14.35 -3.77
C ILE A 181 3.00 -14.46 -5.10
N GLY A 182 3.64 -13.38 -5.55
CA GLY A 182 4.52 -13.38 -6.71
C GLY A 182 5.97 -13.74 -6.35
N LEU A 183 6.60 -14.54 -7.18
CA LEU A 183 8.05 -14.78 -7.13
C LEU A 183 8.78 -13.79 -8.05
N ASP A 184 10.05 -13.56 -7.80
CA ASP A 184 10.92 -12.85 -8.74
C ASP A 184 11.33 -13.78 -9.92
N VAL A 185 12.09 -13.25 -10.86
CA VAL A 185 12.54 -14.00 -12.05
C VAL A 185 13.50 -15.15 -11.73
N ASN A 186 14.05 -15.20 -10.52
CA ASN A 186 14.91 -16.27 -10.03
C ASN A 186 14.14 -17.34 -9.23
N GLY A 187 12.81 -17.20 -9.10
CA GLY A 187 11.96 -18.11 -8.31
C GLY A 187 12.00 -17.84 -6.81
N LEU A 188 12.52 -16.70 -6.39
CA LEU A 188 12.55 -16.28 -4.99
C LEU A 188 11.32 -15.46 -4.63
N VAL A 189 10.89 -15.51 -3.39
CA VAL A 189 9.72 -14.74 -2.92
C VAL A 189 9.97 -13.25 -3.11
N SER A 190 9.00 -12.57 -3.73
CA SER A 190 9.00 -11.13 -3.92
C SER A 190 8.03 -10.45 -2.94
N GLU A 191 6.76 -10.44 -3.28
CA GLU A 191 5.70 -9.78 -2.51
C GLU A 191 4.32 -10.34 -2.91
N GLY A 192 3.24 -9.95 -2.23
CA GLY A 192 1.87 -10.21 -2.68
C GLY A 192 1.49 -9.40 -3.91
N SER A 193 0.22 -9.47 -4.35
CA SER A 193 -0.24 -8.68 -5.51
C SER A 193 -0.19 -7.16 -5.23
N GLY A 194 -0.40 -6.75 -4.00
CA GLY A 194 -0.36 -5.33 -3.56
C GLY A 194 0.25 -5.13 -2.17
N GLU A 195 0.91 -6.14 -1.58
CA GLU A 195 1.41 -6.19 -0.22
C GLU A 195 2.83 -6.75 -0.17
N ASN A 196 3.66 -6.25 0.75
CA ASN A 196 4.91 -6.92 1.10
C ASN A 196 4.64 -8.13 2.01
N ILE A 197 5.60 -9.04 2.10
CA ILE A 197 5.48 -10.28 2.86
C ILE A 197 6.58 -10.41 3.90
N PHE A 198 6.22 -10.99 5.05
CA PHE A 198 7.11 -11.39 6.13
C PHE A 198 6.87 -12.85 6.48
N ALA A 199 7.94 -13.55 6.86
CA ALA A 199 7.90 -14.91 7.40
C ALA A 199 8.66 -14.97 8.71
N VAL A 200 8.16 -15.75 9.67
CA VAL A 200 8.85 -16.03 10.93
C VAL A 200 9.32 -17.47 10.93
N ARG A 201 10.57 -17.67 11.25
CA ARG A 201 11.13 -19.02 11.46
C ARG A 201 12.09 -19.03 12.64
N ASN A 202 11.89 -19.93 13.60
CA ASN A 202 12.69 -20.05 14.82
C ASN A 202 12.87 -18.71 15.56
N GLY A 203 11.81 -17.91 15.63
CA GLY A 203 11.80 -16.60 16.31
C GLY A 203 12.48 -15.47 15.55
N VAL A 204 12.93 -15.69 14.33
CA VAL A 204 13.54 -14.65 13.45
C VAL A 204 12.53 -14.21 12.41
N LEU A 205 12.39 -12.91 12.22
CA LEU A 205 11.53 -12.28 11.22
C LEU A 205 12.30 -12.06 9.92
N TYR A 206 11.84 -12.63 8.82
CA TYR A 206 12.42 -12.53 7.49
C TYR A 206 11.53 -11.75 6.55
N THR A 207 12.13 -10.95 5.65
CA THR A 207 11.41 -10.33 4.54
C THR A 207 12.33 -10.24 3.31
N PRO A 208 11.79 -10.35 2.08
CA PRO A 208 12.59 -10.18 0.88
C PRO A 208 13.24 -8.80 0.82
N PRO A 209 14.49 -8.70 0.32
CA PRO A 209 15.11 -7.41 0.04
C PRO A 209 14.42 -6.76 -1.16
N LEU A 210 14.51 -5.43 -1.26
CA LEU A 210 13.89 -4.68 -2.37
C LEU A 210 14.42 -5.10 -3.75
N ALA A 211 15.64 -5.65 -3.81
CA ALA A 211 16.22 -6.19 -5.03
C ALA A 211 15.47 -7.39 -5.63
N ASN A 212 14.61 -8.06 -4.84
CA ASN A 212 13.73 -9.14 -5.31
C ASN A 212 12.42 -8.60 -5.92
N SER A 213 12.48 -7.47 -6.62
CA SER A 213 11.34 -6.84 -7.31
C SER A 213 10.19 -6.43 -6.38
N ALA A 214 10.48 -6.16 -5.12
CA ALA A 214 9.52 -5.70 -4.13
C ALA A 214 9.45 -4.17 -4.05
N LEU A 215 8.24 -3.64 -3.83
CA LEU A 215 8.04 -2.22 -3.54
C LEU A 215 8.59 -1.88 -2.15
N SER A 216 9.20 -0.69 -2.00
CA SER A 216 9.58 -0.14 -0.70
C SER A 216 8.32 0.26 0.10
N GLY A 217 7.66 -0.71 0.72
CA GLY A 217 6.41 -0.51 1.43
C GLY A 217 6.57 0.33 2.70
N ILE A 218 5.69 1.34 2.89
CA ILE A 218 5.71 2.16 4.11
C ILE A 218 5.31 1.31 5.33
N THR A 219 4.30 0.45 5.19
CA THR A 219 3.93 -0.48 6.26
C THR A 219 5.03 -1.51 6.52
N ARG A 220 5.72 -2.00 5.46
CA ARG A 220 6.91 -2.86 5.63
C ARG A 220 7.99 -2.18 6.47
N ASP A 221 8.32 -0.94 6.18
CA ASP A 221 9.29 -0.15 6.92
C ASP A 221 8.83 0.09 8.38
N SER A 222 7.54 0.33 8.58
CA SER A 222 6.96 0.46 9.93
C SER A 222 7.10 -0.84 10.72
N VAL A 223 6.84 -1.99 10.11
CA VAL A 223 7.02 -3.31 10.74
C VAL A 223 8.48 -3.58 11.07
N LEU A 224 9.42 -3.26 10.19
CA LEU A 224 10.85 -3.37 10.46
C LEU A 224 11.29 -2.50 11.65
N THR A 225 10.77 -1.28 11.70
CA THR A 225 11.05 -0.34 12.81
C THR A 225 10.46 -0.82 14.13
N ILE A 226 9.20 -1.28 14.11
CA ILE A 226 8.54 -1.88 15.28
C ILE A 226 9.29 -3.13 15.76
N ALA A 227 9.64 -4.04 14.86
CA ALA A 227 10.33 -5.27 15.23
C ALA A 227 11.68 -4.98 15.89
N ARG A 228 12.47 -4.04 15.35
CA ARG A 228 13.73 -3.59 15.98
C ARG A 228 13.50 -2.96 17.35
N HIS A 229 12.46 -2.15 17.51
CA HIS A 229 12.08 -1.54 18.77
C HIS A 229 11.69 -2.59 19.84
N LEU A 230 11.01 -3.65 19.42
CA LEU A 230 10.61 -4.77 20.28
C LEU A 230 11.77 -5.76 20.56
N GLY A 231 12.96 -5.53 19.98
CA GLY A 231 14.11 -6.43 20.14
C GLY A 231 13.97 -7.75 19.36
N LEU A 232 13.07 -7.82 18.38
CA LEU A 232 12.90 -9.00 17.54
C LEU A 232 14.03 -9.10 16.52
N PRO A 233 14.66 -10.27 16.34
CA PRO A 233 15.65 -10.45 15.28
C PRO A 233 14.99 -10.30 13.89
N VAL A 234 15.53 -9.42 13.04
CA VAL A 234 15.01 -9.16 11.69
C VAL A 234 16.12 -9.34 10.66
N VAL A 235 15.82 -10.07 9.58
CA VAL A 235 16.74 -10.32 8.49
C VAL A 235 16.08 -10.02 7.15
N GLU A 236 16.65 -9.09 6.40
CA GLU A 236 16.29 -8.81 5.02
C GLU A 236 17.15 -9.68 4.10
N GLN A 237 16.58 -10.75 3.56
CA GLN A 237 17.28 -11.69 2.68
C GLN A 237 16.35 -12.30 1.64
N SER A 238 16.92 -12.84 0.57
CA SER A 238 16.18 -13.63 -0.41
C SER A 238 15.59 -14.87 0.26
N ILE A 239 14.31 -15.13 0.01
CA ILE A 239 13.53 -16.19 0.62
C ILE A 239 13.19 -17.21 -0.47
N PRO A 240 13.65 -18.46 -0.37
CA PRO A 240 13.20 -19.51 -1.26
C PRO A 240 11.74 -19.88 -0.96
N ARG A 241 10.99 -20.27 -2.00
CA ARG A 241 9.55 -20.57 -1.91
C ARG A 241 9.23 -21.54 -0.77
N GLU A 242 10.02 -22.61 -0.65
CA GLU A 242 9.82 -23.66 0.34
C GLU A 242 9.96 -23.22 1.79
N LEU A 243 10.65 -22.11 2.05
CA LEU A 243 10.72 -21.54 3.41
C LEU A 243 9.34 -21.11 3.90
N LEU A 244 8.48 -20.62 3.00
CA LEU A 244 7.12 -20.22 3.37
C LEU A 244 6.28 -21.41 3.86
N TYR A 245 6.50 -22.63 3.34
CA TYR A 245 5.75 -23.83 3.74
C TYR A 245 6.17 -24.38 5.11
N ILE A 246 7.38 -24.05 5.55
CA ILE A 246 7.92 -24.49 6.85
C ILE A 246 8.04 -23.34 7.84
N ALA A 247 7.57 -22.15 7.48
CA ALA A 247 7.55 -21.00 8.37
C ALA A 247 6.61 -21.24 9.56
N ASP A 248 6.97 -20.67 10.72
CA ASP A 248 6.14 -20.73 11.92
C ASP A 248 4.97 -19.74 11.80
N GLU A 249 5.20 -18.57 11.17
CA GLU A 249 4.21 -17.54 10.90
C GLU A 249 4.53 -16.89 9.55
N VAL A 250 3.49 -16.47 8.82
CA VAL A 250 3.62 -15.61 7.62
C VAL A 250 2.53 -14.54 7.66
N PHE A 251 2.84 -13.32 7.25
CA PHE A 251 1.86 -12.24 7.15
C PHE A 251 2.20 -11.25 6.04
N PHE A 252 1.16 -10.63 5.50
CA PHE A 252 1.28 -9.51 4.58
C PHE A 252 1.32 -8.16 5.31
N THR A 253 1.94 -7.17 4.64
CA THR A 253 1.92 -5.78 5.10
C THR A 253 1.66 -4.82 3.95
N GLY A 254 0.78 -3.86 4.18
CA GLY A 254 0.46 -2.82 3.21
C GLY A 254 -0.50 -1.81 3.80
N THR A 255 -0.67 -0.66 3.18
CA THR A 255 -1.60 0.36 3.70
C THR A 255 -3.04 -0.14 3.71
N ALA A 256 -3.47 -0.86 2.67
CA ALA A 256 -4.81 -1.43 2.60
C ALA A 256 -4.92 -2.71 3.44
N ALA A 257 -3.90 -3.58 3.38
CA ALA A 257 -3.86 -4.86 4.10
C ALA A 257 -3.45 -4.71 5.57
N GLU A 258 -2.82 -3.58 5.95
CA GLU A 258 -2.29 -3.34 7.29
C GLU A 258 -1.27 -4.43 7.70
N VAL A 259 -1.52 -5.17 8.76
CA VAL A 259 -0.78 -6.39 9.14
C VAL A 259 -1.76 -7.55 9.07
N SER A 260 -1.67 -8.35 8.01
CA SER A 260 -2.65 -9.41 7.70
C SER A 260 -2.02 -10.81 7.78
N PRO A 261 -2.35 -11.63 8.79
CA PRO A 261 -1.84 -12.99 8.91
C PRO A 261 -2.23 -13.87 7.71
N ILE A 262 -1.35 -14.80 7.36
CA ILE A 262 -1.59 -15.86 6.37
C ILE A 262 -1.79 -17.18 7.09
N ARG A 263 -2.92 -17.84 6.84
CA ARG A 263 -3.30 -19.12 7.43
C ARG A 263 -2.71 -20.30 6.70
N SER A 264 -2.76 -20.27 5.38
CA SER A 264 -2.21 -21.33 4.53
C SER A 264 -1.66 -20.79 3.21
N ILE A 265 -0.69 -21.50 2.65
CA ILE A 265 -0.08 -21.23 1.35
C ILE A 265 -0.17 -22.49 0.51
N ASP A 266 -0.77 -22.42 -0.69
CA ASP A 266 -1.01 -23.60 -1.58
C ASP A 266 -1.69 -24.77 -0.84
N ARG A 267 -2.65 -24.47 0.07
CA ARG A 267 -3.36 -25.42 0.94
C ARG A 267 -2.49 -26.06 2.03
N ILE A 268 -1.22 -25.67 2.19
CA ILE A 268 -0.37 -26.11 3.29
C ILE A 268 -0.52 -25.07 4.42
N LEU A 269 -0.88 -25.53 5.62
CA LEU A 269 -1.01 -24.66 6.78
C LEU A 269 0.33 -24.04 7.15
N VAL A 270 0.32 -22.77 7.49
CA VAL A 270 1.43 -22.05 8.10
C VAL A 270 1.35 -22.25 9.61
N GLY A 271 2.39 -22.82 10.22
CA GLY A 271 2.35 -23.18 11.64
C GLY A 271 1.16 -24.08 11.99
N ASP A 272 0.33 -23.64 12.91
CA ASP A 272 -0.93 -24.31 13.29
C ASP A 272 -2.17 -23.73 12.56
N GLY A 273 -1.98 -22.81 11.63
CA GLY A 273 -3.05 -22.13 10.89
C GLY A 273 -3.68 -20.94 11.62
N ASN A 274 -3.11 -20.51 12.74
CA ASN A 274 -3.54 -19.33 13.49
C ASN A 274 -2.49 -18.22 13.44
N PRO A 275 -2.88 -16.96 13.65
CA PRO A 275 -1.91 -15.86 13.77
C PRO A 275 -0.93 -16.12 14.92
N GLY A 276 0.36 -16.13 14.61
CA GLY A 276 1.40 -16.43 15.59
C GLY A 276 1.69 -15.27 16.57
N ALA A 277 2.52 -15.53 17.55
CA ALA A 277 2.81 -14.60 18.64
C ALA A 277 3.56 -13.35 18.16
N ILE A 278 4.52 -13.50 17.24
CA ILE A 278 5.31 -12.38 16.69
C ILE A 278 4.42 -11.50 15.81
N THR A 279 3.61 -12.10 14.94
CA THR A 279 2.63 -11.38 14.12
C THR A 279 1.68 -10.56 14.99
N LYS A 280 1.12 -11.16 16.05
CA LYS A 280 0.25 -10.45 16.99
C LYS A 280 0.96 -9.29 17.68
N GLN A 281 2.17 -9.52 18.18
CA GLN A 281 2.95 -8.48 18.87
C GLN A 281 3.25 -7.28 17.95
N VAL A 282 3.61 -7.53 16.69
CA VAL A 282 3.85 -6.48 15.69
C VAL A 282 2.54 -5.76 15.34
N ALA A 283 1.44 -6.51 15.14
CA ALA A 283 0.12 -5.94 14.84
C ALA A 283 -0.40 -5.07 15.99
N ASP A 284 -0.29 -5.53 17.24
CA ASP A 284 -0.72 -4.79 18.44
C ASP A 284 0.06 -3.48 18.62
N GLU A 285 1.34 -3.47 18.26
CA GLU A 285 2.13 -2.23 18.30
C GLU A 285 1.74 -1.30 17.16
N PHE A 286 1.60 -1.83 15.93
CA PHE A 286 1.20 -1.07 14.74
C PHE A 286 -0.18 -0.41 14.94
N PHE A 287 -1.20 -1.20 15.27
CA PHE A 287 -2.56 -0.69 15.48
C PHE A 287 -2.66 0.19 16.72
N GLY A 288 -1.90 -0.13 17.78
CA GLY A 288 -1.84 0.69 18.97
C GLY A 288 -1.40 2.13 18.68
N ILE A 289 -0.37 2.29 17.83
CA ILE A 289 0.11 3.61 17.38
C ILE A 289 -0.89 4.23 16.40
N ALA A 290 -1.27 3.51 15.36
CA ALA A 290 -2.14 4.04 14.29
C ALA A 290 -3.49 4.55 14.84
N ASN A 291 -4.09 3.83 15.79
CA ASN A 291 -5.36 4.19 16.42
C ASN A 291 -5.22 5.13 17.64
N GLY A 292 -4.01 5.62 17.94
CA GLY A 292 -3.76 6.53 19.07
C GLY A 292 -3.96 5.89 20.45
N LEU A 293 -3.94 4.57 20.55
CA LEU A 293 -4.02 3.81 21.82
C LEU A 293 -2.65 3.64 22.47
N LYS A 294 -1.58 3.83 21.71
CA LYS A 294 -0.19 3.89 22.18
C LYS A 294 0.46 5.20 21.75
N PRO A 295 1.48 5.69 22.47
CA PRO A 295 2.18 6.91 22.08
C PRO A 295 2.82 6.78 20.69
N ASP A 296 2.71 7.85 19.89
CA ASP A 296 3.43 7.96 18.60
C ASP A 296 4.91 8.29 18.84
N ARG A 297 5.66 7.29 19.24
CA ARG A 297 7.09 7.42 19.54
C ARG A 297 7.99 7.60 18.33
N PHE A 298 7.44 7.39 17.14
CA PHE A 298 8.18 7.47 15.89
C PHE A 298 7.83 8.71 15.07
N GLY A 299 6.84 9.51 15.48
CA GLY A 299 6.39 10.70 14.76
C GLY A 299 5.68 10.37 13.46
N TRP A 300 4.88 9.28 13.42
CA TRP A 300 4.22 8.79 12.22
C TRP A 300 2.85 9.41 11.94
N LEU A 301 2.28 10.11 12.90
CA LEU A 301 0.91 10.59 12.83
C LEU A 301 0.84 12.07 12.47
N THR A 302 0.13 12.39 11.40
CA THR A 302 -0.22 13.77 11.02
C THR A 302 -1.67 14.04 11.41
N PRO A 303 -1.95 14.83 12.46
CA PRO A 303 -3.32 15.12 12.89
C PRO A 303 -4.12 15.85 11.81
N VAL A 304 -5.43 15.55 11.72
CA VAL A 304 -6.40 16.26 10.86
C VAL A 304 -7.62 16.67 11.68
N LYS A 305 -8.22 17.80 11.31
CA LYS A 305 -9.41 18.34 11.98
C LYS A 305 -10.66 17.88 11.24
N VAL A 306 -11.47 17.06 11.90
CA VAL A 306 -12.78 16.61 11.42
C VAL A 306 -13.79 16.73 12.55
N ASP A 307 -15.00 17.21 12.25
CA ASP A 307 -16.03 17.48 13.26
C ASP A 307 -16.61 16.21 13.89
N SER A 308 -16.56 15.09 13.18
CA SER A 308 -16.99 13.79 13.68
C SER A 308 -16.09 12.68 13.16
N VAL A 309 -15.68 11.80 14.07
CA VAL A 309 -14.94 10.58 13.73
C VAL A 309 -15.87 9.40 13.96
N GLU A 310 -16.12 8.59 12.92
CA GLU A 310 -16.85 7.34 13.15
C GLU A 310 -16.06 6.46 14.14
N PRO A 311 -16.75 5.82 15.11
CA PRO A 311 -16.05 4.98 16.07
C PRO A 311 -15.32 3.85 15.35
N VAL A 312 -14.06 3.63 15.74
CA VAL A 312 -13.25 2.51 15.23
C VAL A 312 -13.94 1.22 15.68
N ASN A 313 -14.57 0.50 14.76
CA ASN A 313 -14.97 -0.88 15.01
C ASN A 313 -13.70 -1.73 15.01
N VAL A 314 -13.18 -2.03 16.22
CA VAL A 314 -12.02 -2.88 16.49
C VAL A 314 -12.30 -4.34 16.12
#